data_1a022b1ff7dc21fa15bf9d44c0febd5b
#
_entry.id   1a022b1ff7dc21fa15bf9d44c0febd5b
#
_cell.length_a   1.000
_cell.length_b   1.000
_cell.length_c   1.000
_cell.angle_alpha   90.00
_cell.angle_beta   90.00
_cell.angle_gamma   90.00
#
_symmetry.space_group_name_H-M   'P 1'
#
loop_
_entity.id
_entity.type
_entity.pdbx_description
1 polymer ?
#
loop_
_entity_poly.entity_id
_entity_poly.type
_entity_poly.pdbx_seq_one_letter_code
_entity_poly.pdbx_strand_id
1 'polypeptide(L)'
;MFFKKFWKKLPPDIKDTPKEKQSSQDHLSVIIHDFWQQVKKSEQSLNELELIDIMENINKLLDENQLDVIAEITVGDAKKHKIIFTADGKIDRFEYVMEISRQAPDLQFFEVEAFRQRINNVDTFVIKSKESSFSLGATDLLIQYKESYRKISIGIMFAKTAPEDMIKQAETMALIYLDHLLGEYDFAIRVESIEFLRTDQNVATVPANQFVTIFDRLWKEDLKHTGVLNAQEDQWIVFELTDLKMLVHRNEAANSLVGHENYCYALNVIVDIDSKETLSSVYELEDAINLALRADERGIHCQNSFSQGVRNMLWHVGNKHSALQLVQQITNQYNTLSVKIECEFDPFWRQYLRWVECHQA
;
A
#
# COMPACT_ATOMS: atom_id res chain seq x y z
N MET A 1 17.10 -14.05 7.24
CA MET A 1 17.84 -13.62 6.03
C MET A 1 16.95 -12.86 5.04
N PHE A 2 15.66 -12.63 5.36
CA PHE A 2 14.64 -12.09 4.43
C PHE A 2 14.54 -10.55 4.44
N PHE A 3 14.69 -9.89 5.58
CA PHE A 3 14.46 -8.44 5.69
C PHE A 3 15.54 -7.53 5.06
N LYS A 4 16.79 -7.98 4.86
CA LYS A 4 17.82 -7.16 4.16
C LYS A 4 17.56 -6.90 2.67
N LYS A 5 16.64 -7.64 2.03
CA LYS A 5 16.22 -7.38 0.65
C LYS A 5 15.15 -6.30 0.53
N PHE A 6 14.54 -5.92 1.66
CA PHE A 6 13.39 -5.04 1.73
C PHE A 6 13.70 -3.60 1.31
N TRP A 7 14.90 -3.13 1.63
CA TRP A 7 15.27 -1.71 1.52
C TRP A 7 16.38 -1.44 0.50
N LYS A 8 16.71 -2.39 -0.36
CA LYS A 8 17.49 -2.06 -1.54
C LYS A 8 16.56 -1.41 -2.56
N LYS A 9 16.97 -0.22 -3.06
CA LYS A 9 16.34 0.54 -4.16
C LYS A 9 15.49 -0.38 -5.04
N LEU A 10 14.20 -0.09 -5.10
CA LEU A 10 13.26 -0.76 -6.00
C LEU A 10 13.88 -0.87 -7.40
N PRO A 11 13.72 -2.01 -8.07
CA PRO A 11 14.27 -2.19 -9.40
C PRO A 11 13.71 -1.14 -10.36
N PRO A 12 14.52 -0.67 -11.32
CA PRO A 12 14.03 0.17 -12.40
C PRO A 12 13.02 -0.63 -13.23
N ASP A 13 11.94 0.03 -13.62
CA ASP A 13 10.86 -0.37 -14.52
C ASP A 13 10.96 -1.80 -15.12
N ILE A 14 10.16 -2.72 -14.59
CA ILE A 14 9.91 -4.01 -15.26
C ILE A 14 8.99 -3.71 -16.44
N LYS A 15 9.52 -3.88 -17.65
CA LYS A 15 8.76 -3.75 -18.90
C LYS A 15 7.97 -5.04 -19.16
N ASP A 16 6.88 -5.23 -18.43
CA ASP A 16 5.88 -6.23 -18.81
C ASP A 16 4.90 -5.63 -19.81
N THR A 17 4.58 -6.37 -20.85
CA THR A 17 3.61 -5.90 -21.86
C THR A 17 2.18 -5.93 -21.31
N PRO A 18 1.29 -4.99 -21.69
CA PRO A 18 -0.07 -4.90 -21.15
C PRO A 18 -0.94 -6.16 -21.30
N LYS A 19 -0.70 -6.99 -22.32
CA LYS A 19 -1.44 -8.24 -22.56
C LYS A 19 -1.10 -9.35 -21.57
N GLU A 20 0.15 -9.44 -21.11
CA GLU A 20 0.58 -10.44 -20.13
C GLU A 20 0.02 -10.11 -18.72
N LYS A 21 -0.09 -8.83 -18.38
CA LYS A 21 -0.66 -8.39 -17.09
C LYS A 21 -2.16 -8.66 -16.97
N GLN A 22 -2.93 -8.53 -18.04
CA GLN A 22 -4.39 -8.74 -18.01
C GLN A 22 -4.75 -10.22 -17.87
N SER A 23 -4.07 -11.11 -18.58
CA SER A 23 -4.27 -12.56 -18.46
C SER A 23 -3.86 -13.10 -17.08
N SER A 24 -2.86 -12.50 -16.45
CA SER A 24 -2.39 -12.91 -15.11
C SER A 24 -3.36 -12.52 -13.99
N GLN A 25 -4.14 -11.45 -14.13
CA GLN A 25 -5.10 -11.01 -13.11
C GLN A 25 -6.43 -11.78 -13.14
N ASP A 26 -6.94 -12.09 -14.34
CA ASP A 26 -8.10 -12.97 -14.45
C ASP A 26 -7.77 -14.34 -13.83
N HIS A 27 -6.53 -14.78 -13.99
CA HIS A 27 -6.02 -16.01 -13.36
C HIS A 27 -5.94 -15.88 -11.82
N LEU A 28 -5.46 -14.75 -11.30
CA LEU A 28 -5.38 -14.52 -9.85
C LEU A 28 -6.76 -14.54 -9.19
N SER A 29 -7.77 -13.91 -9.80
CA SER A 29 -9.13 -13.90 -9.27
C SER A 29 -9.74 -15.32 -9.21
N VAL A 30 -9.47 -16.17 -10.20
CA VAL A 30 -9.91 -17.57 -10.20
C VAL A 30 -9.22 -18.35 -9.07
N ILE A 31 -7.92 -18.20 -8.90
CA ILE A 31 -7.17 -18.87 -7.83
C ILE A 31 -7.69 -18.46 -6.44
N ILE A 32 -7.93 -17.18 -6.23
CA ILE A 32 -8.48 -16.67 -4.96
C ILE A 32 -9.89 -17.23 -4.72
N HIS A 33 -10.71 -17.29 -5.77
CA HIS A 33 -12.04 -17.89 -5.67
C HIS A 33 -11.97 -19.37 -5.25
N ASP A 34 -11.09 -20.15 -5.88
CA ASP A 34 -10.91 -21.57 -5.57
C ASP A 34 -10.39 -21.79 -4.14
N PHE A 35 -9.47 -20.97 -3.68
CA PHE A 35 -9.01 -20.93 -2.29
C PHE A 35 -10.20 -20.72 -1.33
N TRP A 36 -11.02 -19.69 -1.56
CA TRP A 36 -12.15 -19.39 -0.68
C TRP A 36 -13.23 -20.47 -0.70
N GLN A 37 -13.46 -21.15 -1.84
CA GLN A 37 -14.36 -22.30 -1.90
C GLN A 37 -13.87 -23.45 -1.02
N GLN A 38 -12.56 -23.70 -0.99
CA GLN A 38 -11.97 -24.73 -0.13
C GLN A 38 -12.08 -24.36 1.36
N VAL A 39 -11.78 -23.11 1.73
CA VAL A 39 -11.95 -22.59 3.11
C VAL A 39 -13.41 -22.73 3.54
N LYS A 40 -14.36 -22.26 2.72
CA LYS A 40 -15.80 -22.32 3.02
C LYS A 40 -16.30 -23.75 3.24
N LYS A 41 -15.82 -24.68 2.41
CA LYS A 41 -16.18 -26.10 2.53
C LYS A 41 -15.67 -26.74 3.81
N SER A 42 -14.49 -26.32 4.29
CA SER A 42 -13.86 -26.86 5.51
C SER A 42 -14.14 -26.01 6.76
N GLU A 43 -14.92 -24.94 6.66
CA GLU A 43 -15.11 -23.95 7.72
C GLU A 43 -15.52 -24.55 9.06
N GLN A 44 -16.50 -25.47 9.05
CA GLN A 44 -16.98 -26.12 10.29
C GLN A 44 -15.89 -26.98 10.94
N SER A 45 -15.16 -27.77 10.15
CA SER A 45 -14.08 -28.61 10.68
C SER A 45 -12.87 -27.80 11.14
N LEU A 46 -12.57 -26.67 10.50
CA LEU A 46 -11.52 -25.76 10.94
C LEU A 46 -11.85 -25.14 12.29
N ASN A 47 -13.10 -24.74 12.52
CA ASN A 47 -13.52 -24.12 13.78
C ASN A 47 -13.43 -25.06 14.99
N GLU A 48 -13.34 -26.38 14.79
CA GLU A 48 -13.20 -27.38 15.85
C GLU A 48 -11.73 -27.64 16.24
N LEU A 49 -10.76 -27.01 15.53
CA LEU A 49 -9.33 -27.19 15.76
C LEU A 49 -8.76 -26.13 16.73
N GLU A 50 -7.58 -26.40 17.25
CA GLU A 50 -6.77 -25.41 17.94
C GLU A 50 -6.24 -24.35 16.97
N LEU A 51 -5.97 -23.12 17.45
CA LEU A 51 -5.56 -22.00 16.61
C LEU A 51 -4.35 -22.31 15.72
N ILE A 52 -3.38 -23.05 16.23
CA ILE A 52 -2.18 -23.44 15.49
C ILE A 52 -2.53 -24.35 14.31
N ASP A 53 -3.43 -25.32 14.53
CA ASP A 53 -3.85 -26.25 13.50
C ASP A 53 -4.70 -25.55 12.42
N ILE A 54 -5.56 -24.58 12.82
CA ILE A 54 -6.29 -23.72 11.88
C ILE A 54 -5.30 -22.98 10.99
N MET A 55 -4.31 -22.35 11.60
CA MET A 55 -3.28 -21.56 10.88
C MET A 55 -2.50 -22.44 9.89
N GLU A 56 -2.07 -23.64 10.32
CA GLU A 56 -1.34 -24.56 9.43
C GLU A 56 -2.21 -25.03 8.25
N ASN A 57 -3.48 -25.33 8.48
CA ASN A 57 -4.41 -25.73 7.41
C ASN A 57 -4.66 -24.61 6.41
N ILE A 58 -4.89 -23.36 6.88
CA ILE A 58 -5.09 -22.22 5.99
C ILE A 58 -3.81 -21.92 5.17
N ASN A 59 -2.64 -21.93 5.80
CA ASN A 59 -1.37 -21.73 5.09
C ASN A 59 -1.10 -22.85 4.07
N LYS A 60 -1.44 -24.09 4.38
CA LYS A 60 -1.37 -25.18 3.41
C LYS A 60 -2.27 -24.95 2.19
N LEU A 61 -3.50 -24.45 2.40
CA LEU A 61 -4.40 -24.11 1.28
C LEU A 61 -3.86 -22.93 0.46
N LEU A 62 -3.21 -21.94 1.09
CA LEU A 62 -2.53 -20.86 0.37
C LEU A 62 -1.41 -21.39 -0.53
N ASP A 63 -0.57 -22.27 0.00
CA ASP A 63 0.52 -22.90 -0.75
C ASP A 63 0.00 -23.76 -1.92
N GLU A 64 -1.04 -24.58 -1.69
CA GLU A 64 -1.66 -25.41 -2.71
C GLU A 64 -2.26 -24.59 -3.87
N ASN A 65 -2.77 -23.39 -3.56
CA ASN A 65 -3.27 -22.43 -4.54
C ASN A 65 -2.19 -21.43 -5.04
N GLN A 66 -0.92 -21.63 -4.67
CA GLN A 66 0.21 -20.78 -5.08
C GLN A 66 0.04 -19.29 -4.74
N LEU A 67 -0.66 -19.01 -3.64
CA LEU A 67 -0.82 -17.67 -3.07
C LEU A 67 0.33 -17.42 -2.10
N ASP A 68 1.36 -16.69 -2.53
CA ASP A 68 2.58 -16.41 -1.74
C ASP A 68 2.32 -15.30 -0.70
N VAL A 69 1.38 -15.57 0.21
CA VAL A 69 1.06 -14.77 1.40
C VAL A 69 0.96 -15.71 2.61
N ILE A 70 0.91 -15.16 3.81
CA ILE A 70 0.82 -15.94 5.06
C ILE A 70 -0.49 -15.59 5.76
N ALA A 71 -1.11 -16.59 6.36
CA ALA A 71 -2.25 -16.40 7.27
C ALA A 71 -1.79 -16.58 8.73
N GLU A 72 -2.17 -15.64 9.56
CA GLU A 72 -2.10 -15.70 11.02
C GLU A 72 -3.51 -15.84 11.58
N ILE A 73 -3.65 -16.57 12.70
CA ILE A 73 -4.95 -16.77 13.35
C ILE A 73 -4.91 -16.22 14.74
N THR A 74 -5.91 -15.41 15.06
CA THR A 74 -6.09 -14.90 16.42
C THR A 74 -7.54 -15.07 16.90
N VAL A 75 -7.77 -14.87 18.19
CA VAL A 75 -9.12 -14.78 18.72
C VAL A 75 -9.66 -13.40 18.36
N GLY A 76 -10.71 -13.37 17.56
CA GLY A 76 -11.41 -12.15 17.19
C GLY A 76 -12.49 -11.76 18.20
N ASP A 77 -13.25 -10.73 17.84
CA ASP A 77 -14.42 -10.30 18.61
C ASP A 77 -15.60 -11.27 18.41
N ALA A 78 -16.59 -11.22 19.29
CA ALA A 78 -17.85 -11.97 19.19
C ALA A 78 -17.73 -13.50 19.00
N LYS A 79 -16.68 -14.13 19.53
CA LYS A 79 -16.44 -15.60 19.45
C LYS A 79 -16.07 -16.11 18.05
N LYS A 80 -15.75 -15.27 17.10
CA LYS A 80 -15.16 -15.67 15.84
C LYS A 80 -13.63 -15.70 15.97
N HIS A 81 -12.99 -16.57 15.20
CA HIS A 81 -11.56 -16.48 14.97
C HIS A 81 -11.29 -15.44 13.88
N LYS A 82 -10.15 -14.77 13.95
CA LYS A 82 -9.74 -13.80 12.95
C LYS A 82 -8.61 -14.39 12.10
N ILE A 83 -8.80 -14.45 10.80
CA ILE A 83 -7.78 -14.77 9.81
C ILE A 83 -7.16 -13.46 9.34
N ILE A 84 -5.87 -13.26 9.62
CA ILE A 84 -5.12 -12.08 9.18
C ILE A 84 -4.20 -12.52 8.06
N PHE A 85 -4.41 -12.01 6.85
CA PHE A 85 -3.47 -12.22 5.76
C PHE A 85 -2.37 -11.18 5.80
N THR A 86 -1.12 -11.63 5.73
CA THR A 86 0.07 -10.80 5.77
C THR A 86 1.00 -11.11 4.62
N ALA A 87 1.65 -10.09 4.11
CA ALA A 87 2.70 -10.21 3.11
C ALA A 87 4.07 -10.56 3.72
N ASP A 88 4.15 -10.60 5.06
CA ASP A 88 5.38 -10.86 5.82
C ASP A 88 6.55 -10.00 5.33
N GLY A 89 6.25 -8.72 5.13
CA GLY A 89 7.20 -7.74 4.68
C GLY A 89 7.53 -7.75 3.18
N LYS A 90 6.84 -8.51 2.34
CA LYS A 90 7.02 -8.52 0.87
C LYS A 90 6.04 -7.57 0.21
N ILE A 91 6.44 -6.33 -0.06
CA ILE A 91 5.56 -5.30 -0.63
C ILE A 91 4.93 -5.72 -1.96
N ASP A 92 5.64 -6.50 -2.77
CA ASP A 92 5.14 -7.04 -4.04
C ASP A 92 3.96 -8.03 -3.86
N ARG A 93 3.65 -8.42 -2.60
CA ARG A 93 2.53 -9.26 -2.22
C ARG A 93 1.33 -8.49 -1.64
N PHE A 94 1.44 -7.19 -1.46
CA PHE A 94 0.35 -6.37 -0.90
C PHE A 94 -0.93 -6.46 -1.75
N GLU A 95 -0.81 -6.45 -3.07
CA GLU A 95 -1.95 -6.63 -3.97
C GLU A 95 -2.67 -7.97 -3.71
N TYR A 96 -1.91 -9.05 -3.50
CA TYR A 96 -2.47 -10.38 -3.18
C TYR A 96 -3.20 -10.38 -1.83
N VAL A 97 -2.60 -9.82 -0.79
CA VAL A 97 -3.23 -9.70 0.54
C VAL A 97 -4.55 -8.95 0.45
N MET A 98 -4.57 -7.82 -0.25
CA MET A 98 -5.77 -7.01 -0.42
C MET A 98 -6.84 -7.74 -1.23
N GLU A 99 -6.47 -8.39 -2.34
CA GLU A 99 -7.43 -9.09 -3.19
C GLU A 99 -8.01 -10.34 -2.50
N ILE A 100 -7.19 -11.12 -1.78
CA ILE A 100 -7.68 -12.25 -0.99
C ILE A 100 -8.69 -11.78 0.05
N SER A 101 -8.36 -10.74 0.80
CA SER A 101 -9.25 -10.23 1.85
C SER A 101 -10.55 -9.61 1.28
N ARG A 102 -10.47 -8.91 0.15
CA ARG A 102 -11.64 -8.30 -0.52
C ARG A 102 -12.62 -9.33 -1.07
N GLN A 103 -12.11 -10.47 -1.55
CA GLN A 103 -12.92 -11.56 -2.11
C GLN A 103 -13.38 -12.58 -1.06
N ALA A 104 -13.10 -12.33 0.22
CA ALA A 104 -13.55 -13.20 1.29
C ALA A 104 -15.08 -13.33 1.29
N PRO A 105 -15.62 -14.57 1.31
CA PRO A 105 -17.05 -14.76 1.49
C PRO A 105 -17.47 -14.45 2.92
N ASP A 106 -18.77 -14.32 3.14
CA ASP A 106 -19.29 -14.30 4.51
C ASP A 106 -19.06 -15.66 5.18
N LEU A 107 -18.25 -15.66 6.24
CA LEU A 107 -17.89 -16.82 7.04
C LEU A 107 -18.61 -16.78 8.38
N GLN A 108 -19.10 -17.94 8.81
CA GLN A 108 -19.85 -18.06 10.06
C GLN A 108 -18.93 -17.94 11.28
N PHE A 109 -17.74 -18.57 11.23
CA PHE A 109 -16.84 -18.73 12.37
C PHE A 109 -15.57 -17.88 12.28
N PHE A 110 -15.33 -17.23 11.13
CA PHE A 110 -14.14 -16.45 10.91
C PHE A 110 -14.45 -15.02 10.48
N GLU A 111 -13.61 -14.10 10.91
CA GLU A 111 -13.47 -12.76 10.36
C GLU A 111 -12.17 -12.70 9.55
N VAL A 112 -12.17 -11.92 8.48
CA VAL A 112 -11.01 -11.80 7.60
C VAL A 112 -10.48 -10.36 7.64
N GLU A 113 -9.18 -10.22 7.80
CA GLU A 113 -8.50 -8.95 7.87
C GLU A 113 -7.27 -8.94 6.96
N ALA A 114 -7.10 -7.86 6.21
CA ALA A 114 -5.88 -7.61 5.46
C ALA A 114 -4.84 -6.94 6.37
N PHE A 115 -3.62 -7.44 6.32
CA PHE A 115 -2.46 -6.93 7.05
C PHE A 115 -2.57 -7.05 8.58
N ARG A 116 -1.44 -7.14 9.24
CA ARG A 116 -1.36 -7.03 10.70
C ARG A 116 -1.76 -5.63 11.12
N GLN A 117 -2.76 -5.57 11.98
CA GLN A 117 -3.20 -4.32 12.57
C GLN A 117 -2.31 -3.92 13.74
N ARG A 118 -2.39 -2.65 14.14
CA ARG A 118 -1.68 -2.16 15.31
C ARG A 118 -2.13 -2.87 16.57
N ILE A 119 -1.17 -3.19 17.41
CA ILE A 119 -1.47 -3.74 18.75
C ILE A 119 -2.05 -2.65 19.67
N ASN A 120 -3.06 -3.02 20.46
CA ASN A 120 -3.70 -2.09 21.40
C ASN A 120 -2.85 -1.80 22.64
N ASN A 121 -2.05 -2.78 23.11
CA ASN A 121 -1.29 -2.71 24.38
C ASN A 121 0.21 -2.57 24.11
N VAL A 122 0.62 -1.45 23.53
CA VAL A 122 1.99 -1.16 23.13
C VAL A 122 2.99 -1.34 24.26
N ASP A 123 2.65 -0.85 25.47
CA ASP A 123 3.59 -0.84 26.61
C ASP A 123 3.89 -2.23 27.17
N THR A 124 3.01 -3.20 26.94
CA THR A 124 3.17 -4.58 27.44
C THR A 124 3.61 -5.57 26.35
N PHE A 125 3.62 -5.14 25.11
CA PHE A 125 4.04 -5.99 24.01
C PHE A 125 5.55 -6.21 24.02
N VAL A 126 5.96 -7.48 23.99
CA VAL A 126 7.37 -7.88 24.00
C VAL A 126 7.60 -9.01 23.01
N ILE A 127 8.57 -8.82 22.11
CA ILE A 127 9.07 -9.88 21.26
C ILE A 127 10.24 -10.58 21.96
N LYS A 128 10.19 -11.91 22.03
CA LYS A 128 11.25 -12.74 22.62
C LYS A 128 11.92 -13.59 21.56
N SER A 129 13.25 -13.68 21.63
CA SER A 129 13.98 -14.66 20.83
C SER A 129 13.66 -16.08 21.31
N LYS A 130 13.48 -17.01 20.38
CA LYS A 130 13.33 -18.45 20.70
C LYS A 130 14.64 -19.08 21.14
N GLU A 131 15.79 -18.55 20.70
CA GLU A 131 17.13 -19.13 20.84
C GLU A 131 17.93 -18.52 21.97
N SER A 132 17.45 -17.43 22.58
CA SER A 132 18.18 -16.71 23.62
C SER A 132 17.24 -16.02 24.61
N SER A 133 17.82 -15.47 25.70
CA SER A 133 17.09 -14.63 26.66
C SER A 133 16.82 -13.20 26.15
N PHE A 134 17.23 -12.85 24.93
CA PHE A 134 17.05 -11.50 24.39
C PHE A 134 15.57 -11.24 24.05
N SER A 135 15.12 -10.07 24.47
CA SER A 135 13.74 -9.61 24.23
C SER A 135 13.73 -8.12 23.92
N LEU A 136 12.76 -7.66 23.15
CA LEU A 136 12.53 -6.25 22.84
C LEU A 136 11.13 -5.84 23.25
N GLY A 137 11.03 -4.75 23.97
CA GLY A 137 9.80 -4.04 24.31
C GLY A 137 9.85 -2.58 23.88
N ALA A 138 8.78 -1.84 24.16
CA ALA A 138 8.59 -0.47 23.68
C ALA A 138 9.70 0.52 24.05
N THR A 139 10.28 0.35 25.26
CA THR A 139 11.35 1.23 25.76
C THR A 139 12.75 0.79 25.35
N ASP A 140 12.88 -0.40 24.76
CA ASP A 140 14.15 -0.92 24.26
C ASP A 140 14.54 -0.37 22.88
N LEU A 141 13.58 0.23 22.17
CA LEU A 141 13.76 0.85 20.88
C LEU A 141 13.59 2.37 20.97
N LEU A 142 14.61 3.09 20.53
CA LEU A 142 14.62 4.54 20.45
C LEU A 142 14.57 4.95 18.97
N ILE A 143 13.63 5.80 18.61
CA ILE A 143 13.35 6.18 17.22
C ILE A 143 13.77 7.63 17.00
N GLN A 144 14.70 7.82 16.06
CA GLN A 144 14.91 9.09 15.37
C GLN A 144 13.97 9.14 14.18
N TYR A 145 13.44 10.30 13.86
CA TYR A 145 12.56 10.46 12.69
C TYR A 145 12.79 11.80 12.00
N LYS A 146 12.51 11.81 10.71
CA LYS A 146 12.48 13.04 9.90
C LYS A 146 11.52 12.87 8.73
N GLU A 147 10.97 13.98 8.25
CA GLU A 147 10.26 14.01 6.98
C GLU A 147 11.25 13.79 5.82
N SER A 148 10.86 12.99 4.84
CA SER A 148 11.66 12.70 3.65
C SER A 148 10.73 12.34 2.49
N TYR A 149 10.76 13.10 1.41
CA TYR A 149 9.97 12.82 0.19
C TYR A 149 8.48 12.60 0.44
N ARG A 150 7.86 13.44 1.27
CA ARG A 150 6.46 13.32 1.74
C ARG A 150 6.13 12.00 2.46
N LYS A 151 7.13 11.37 3.01
CA LYS A 151 7.07 10.18 3.87
C LYS A 151 7.95 10.38 5.10
N ILE A 152 8.10 9.35 5.91
CA ILE A 152 8.82 9.39 7.17
C ILE A 152 10.05 8.50 7.09
N SER A 153 11.26 9.08 7.21
CA SER A 153 12.48 8.29 7.41
C SER A 153 12.72 8.08 8.90
N ILE A 154 13.08 6.87 9.29
CA ILE A 154 13.33 6.49 10.68
C ILE A 154 14.73 5.92 10.89
N GLY A 155 15.34 6.34 12.00
CA GLY A 155 16.55 5.75 12.55
C GLY A 155 16.20 4.96 13.82
N ILE A 156 16.66 3.72 13.92
CA ILE A 156 16.41 2.83 15.06
C ILE A 156 17.69 2.68 15.87
N MET A 157 17.62 2.99 17.15
CA MET A 157 18.70 2.77 18.11
C MET A 157 18.20 1.83 19.22
N PHE A 158 19.03 0.88 19.62
CA PHE A 158 18.72 0.03 20.77
C PHE A 158 19.10 0.73 22.07
N ALA A 159 18.16 0.88 23.00
CA ALA A 159 18.42 1.43 24.34
C ALA A 159 19.28 0.50 25.20
N LYS A 160 19.27 -0.80 24.91
CA LYS A 160 20.13 -1.80 25.50
C LYS A 160 21.01 -2.47 24.44
N THR A 161 22.25 -2.77 24.81
CA THR A 161 23.18 -3.43 23.90
C THR A 161 22.69 -4.85 23.58
N ALA A 162 22.51 -5.14 22.30
CA ALA A 162 22.34 -6.52 21.85
C ALA A 162 23.69 -7.23 21.88
N PRO A 163 23.74 -8.53 22.23
CA PRO A 163 24.95 -9.33 22.06
C PRO A 163 25.47 -9.26 20.61
N GLU A 164 26.78 -9.24 20.43
CA GLU A 164 27.40 -9.05 19.09
C GLU A 164 26.94 -10.12 18.07
N ASP A 165 26.82 -11.35 18.51
CA ASP A 165 26.32 -12.48 17.72
C ASP A 165 24.84 -12.39 17.38
N MET A 166 24.07 -11.55 18.10
CA MET A 166 22.64 -11.38 17.95
C MET A 166 22.21 -10.08 17.26
N ILE A 167 23.14 -9.19 16.88
CA ILE A 167 22.80 -7.87 16.32
C ILE A 167 21.82 -8.01 15.14
N LYS A 168 22.08 -8.91 14.20
CA LYS A 168 21.19 -9.12 13.03
C LYS A 168 19.79 -9.63 13.42
N GLN A 169 19.73 -10.47 14.44
CA GLN A 169 18.46 -10.98 14.96
C GLN A 169 17.71 -9.86 15.69
N ALA A 170 18.39 -9.05 16.48
CA ALA A 170 17.81 -7.88 17.15
C ALA A 170 17.26 -6.85 16.13
N GLU A 171 17.99 -6.58 15.03
CA GLU A 171 17.51 -5.75 13.92
C GLU A 171 16.20 -6.30 13.32
N THR A 172 16.16 -7.62 13.07
CA THR A 172 14.95 -8.28 12.57
C THR A 172 13.78 -8.17 13.56
N MET A 173 14.06 -8.43 14.84
CA MET A 173 13.05 -8.30 15.91
C MET A 173 12.54 -6.87 16.03
N ALA A 174 13.40 -5.86 15.86
CA ALA A 174 12.98 -4.45 15.88
C ALA A 174 12.05 -4.12 14.71
N LEU A 175 12.29 -4.64 13.51
CA LEU A 175 11.41 -4.45 12.36
C LEU A 175 10.05 -5.13 12.57
N ILE A 176 10.03 -6.36 13.08
CA ILE A 176 8.79 -7.06 13.44
C ILE A 176 8.05 -6.29 14.54
N TYR A 177 8.78 -5.75 15.53
CA TYR A 177 8.19 -4.95 16.59
C TYR A 177 7.48 -3.71 16.02
N LEU A 178 8.13 -2.98 15.11
CA LEU A 178 7.55 -1.79 14.46
C LEU A 178 6.37 -2.15 13.55
N ASP A 179 6.41 -3.30 12.89
CA ASP A 179 5.31 -3.82 12.09
C ASP A 179 4.03 -3.99 12.93
N HIS A 180 4.16 -4.61 14.11
CA HIS A 180 3.04 -4.73 15.05
C HIS A 180 2.63 -3.39 15.69
N LEU A 181 3.59 -2.50 15.91
CA LEU A 181 3.36 -1.23 16.58
C LEU A 181 2.64 -0.21 15.68
N LEU A 182 3.04 -0.14 14.42
CA LEU A 182 2.56 0.83 13.44
C LEU A 182 1.49 0.28 12.49
N GLY A 183 1.31 -1.04 12.47
CA GLY A 183 0.51 -1.77 11.50
C GLY A 183 1.29 -2.03 10.21
N GLU A 184 1.17 -3.24 9.65
CA GLU A 184 1.95 -3.69 8.50
C GLU A 184 1.80 -2.76 7.29
N TYR A 185 0.57 -2.41 6.94
CA TYR A 185 0.29 -1.52 5.82
C TYR A 185 0.88 -0.12 6.05
N ASP A 186 0.54 0.50 7.17
CA ASP A 186 1.00 1.84 7.51
C ASP A 186 2.52 1.93 7.60
N PHE A 187 3.16 0.93 8.21
CA PHE A 187 4.62 0.86 8.33
C PHE A 187 5.28 0.80 6.96
N ALA A 188 4.79 -0.07 6.07
CA ALA A 188 5.34 -0.20 4.73
C ALA A 188 5.10 1.04 3.86
N ILE A 189 3.90 1.64 3.92
CA ILE A 189 3.52 2.73 3.01
C ILE A 189 4.08 4.08 3.46
N ARG A 190 4.07 4.38 4.77
CA ARG A 190 4.42 5.70 5.31
C ARG A 190 5.92 5.87 5.56
N VAL A 191 6.68 4.77 5.69
CA VAL A 191 8.12 4.83 5.94
C VAL A 191 8.90 4.79 4.62
N GLU A 192 9.74 5.81 4.39
CA GLU A 192 10.58 5.91 3.19
C GLU A 192 11.88 5.12 3.35
N SER A 193 12.50 5.20 4.53
CA SER A 193 13.76 4.52 4.79
C SER A 193 13.93 4.18 6.27
N ILE A 194 14.68 3.11 6.52
CA ILE A 194 15.06 2.67 7.85
C ILE A 194 16.57 2.55 7.94
N GLU A 195 17.14 3.12 9.00
CA GLU A 195 18.55 3.03 9.34
C GLU A 195 18.71 2.55 10.78
N PHE A 196 19.64 1.61 11.04
CA PHE A 196 20.04 1.25 12.40
C PHE A 196 21.19 2.14 12.85
N LEU A 197 20.94 2.94 13.90
CA LEU A 197 21.89 3.91 14.44
C LEU A 197 22.78 3.27 15.50
N ARG A 198 23.98 3.81 15.63
CA ARG A 198 24.90 3.40 16.69
C ARG A 198 24.60 4.19 17.97
N THR A 199 24.82 3.55 19.12
CA THR A 199 24.57 4.16 20.44
C THR A 199 25.50 5.34 20.76
N ASP A 200 26.62 5.49 20.05
CA ASP A 200 27.55 6.62 20.19
C ASP A 200 27.10 7.88 19.42
N GLN A 201 26.06 7.80 18.62
CA GLN A 201 25.50 8.94 17.91
C GLN A 201 24.62 9.78 18.83
N ASN A 202 24.99 11.04 19.01
CA ASN A 202 24.19 11.99 19.82
C ASN A 202 23.05 12.59 18.96
N VAL A 203 21.98 11.83 18.78
CA VAL A 203 20.80 12.24 18.03
C VAL A 203 19.56 12.25 18.93
N ALA A 204 18.64 13.17 18.68
CA ALA A 204 17.38 13.21 19.41
C ALA A 204 16.52 12.00 19.01
N THR A 205 16.09 11.22 19.98
CA THR A 205 15.25 10.03 19.81
C THR A 205 14.08 10.04 20.78
N VAL A 206 13.06 9.27 20.45
CA VAL A 206 11.91 9.01 21.32
C VAL A 206 11.71 7.50 21.48
N PRO A 207 11.19 7.01 22.60
CA PRO A 207 10.81 5.60 22.75
C PRO A 207 9.76 5.20 21.70
N ALA A 208 9.81 3.93 21.27
CA ALA A 208 8.93 3.45 20.21
C ALA A 208 7.44 3.60 20.52
N ASN A 209 7.01 3.42 21.79
CA ASN A 209 5.62 3.63 22.20
C ASN A 209 5.15 5.08 22.04
N GLN A 210 6.03 6.07 22.26
CA GLN A 210 5.71 7.48 22.04
C GLN A 210 5.73 7.84 20.55
N PHE A 211 6.53 7.13 19.76
CA PHE A 211 6.65 7.36 18.33
C PHE A 211 5.34 7.12 17.59
N VAL A 212 4.47 6.21 18.03
CA VAL A 212 3.16 5.94 17.39
C VAL A 212 2.33 7.22 17.19
N THR A 213 2.18 8.02 18.24
CA THR A 213 1.43 9.28 18.17
C THR A 213 2.12 10.30 17.26
N ILE A 214 3.44 10.34 17.30
CA ILE A 214 4.25 11.23 16.44
C ILE A 214 4.12 10.81 14.98
N PHE A 215 4.16 9.51 14.70
CA PHE A 215 4.01 8.93 13.37
C PHE A 215 2.69 9.32 12.71
N ASP A 216 1.59 9.23 13.46
CA ASP A 216 0.27 9.63 12.98
C ASP A 216 0.16 11.14 12.78
N ARG A 217 0.72 11.93 13.69
CA ARG A 217 0.76 13.39 13.57
C ARG A 217 1.55 13.82 12.33
N LEU A 218 2.77 13.31 12.14
CA LEU A 218 3.60 13.59 10.96
C LEU A 218 2.83 13.28 9.67
N TRP A 219 2.19 12.12 9.61
CA TRP A 219 1.43 11.71 8.43
C TRP A 219 0.23 12.61 8.15
N LYS A 220 -0.62 12.82 9.16
CA LYS A 220 -1.89 13.52 8.99
C LYS A 220 -1.77 15.04 9.02
N GLU A 221 -0.95 15.57 9.93
CA GLU A 221 -0.89 17.02 10.17
C GLU A 221 0.25 17.69 9.41
N ASP A 222 1.45 17.12 9.41
CA ASP A 222 2.60 17.77 8.78
C ASP A 222 2.61 17.49 7.27
N LEU A 223 2.46 16.21 6.84
CA LEU A 223 2.41 15.79 5.44
C LEU A 223 1.04 15.98 4.77
N LYS A 224 -0.02 16.28 5.56
CA LYS A 224 -1.40 16.50 5.09
C LYS A 224 -2.07 15.27 4.44
N HIS A 225 -1.63 14.06 4.77
CA HIS A 225 -2.25 12.81 4.33
C HIS A 225 -3.36 12.40 5.30
N THR A 226 -4.46 13.14 5.29
CA THR A 226 -5.52 13.02 6.30
C THR A 226 -6.40 11.78 6.14
N GLY A 227 -6.36 11.12 4.97
CA GLY A 227 -7.24 10.02 4.59
C GLY A 227 -8.66 10.45 4.20
N VAL A 228 -8.94 11.75 4.21
CA VAL A 228 -10.27 12.30 3.87
C VAL A 228 -10.13 13.27 2.71
N LEU A 229 -10.88 13.02 1.63
CA LEU A 229 -10.99 13.96 0.54
C LEU A 229 -11.82 15.15 1.00
N ASN A 230 -11.24 16.33 0.95
CA ASN A 230 -11.99 17.55 1.15
C ASN A 230 -12.80 17.83 -0.13
N ALA A 231 -14.08 17.44 -0.11
CA ALA A 231 -14.94 17.36 -1.29
C ALA A 231 -15.25 18.72 -1.94
N GLN A 232 -14.81 19.82 -1.37
CA GLN A 232 -15.29 21.13 -1.79
C GLN A 232 -14.56 21.73 -2.98
N GLU A 233 -13.29 21.46 -3.23
CA GLU A 233 -12.61 22.00 -4.44
C GLU A 233 -11.33 21.24 -4.78
N ASP A 234 -11.18 20.88 -6.05
CA ASP A 234 -9.90 20.50 -6.62
C ASP A 234 -8.95 21.69 -6.59
N GLN A 235 -7.75 21.48 -6.11
CA GLN A 235 -6.69 22.50 -6.04
C GLN A 235 -5.62 22.18 -7.09
N TRP A 236 -5.81 22.70 -8.30
CA TRP A 236 -4.90 22.44 -9.40
C TRP A 236 -3.73 23.45 -9.37
N ILE A 237 -2.52 22.92 -9.40
CA ILE A 237 -1.30 23.67 -9.69
C ILE A 237 -0.75 23.26 -11.05
N VAL A 238 -0.08 24.21 -11.70
CA VAL A 238 0.49 23.98 -13.05
C VAL A 238 1.98 24.32 -13.00
N PHE A 239 2.80 23.44 -13.56
CA PHE A 239 4.23 23.63 -13.68
C PHE A 239 4.79 22.96 -14.94
N GLU A 240 5.91 23.47 -15.40
CA GLU A 240 6.63 22.95 -16.55
C GLU A 240 7.93 22.27 -16.12
N LEU A 241 8.12 21.05 -16.59
CA LEU A 241 9.39 20.31 -16.49
C LEU A 241 10.19 20.60 -17.76
N THR A 242 11.04 21.61 -17.70
CA THR A 242 11.74 22.17 -18.88
C THR A 242 12.61 21.14 -19.58
N ASP A 243 13.33 20.31 -18.82
CA ASP A 243 14.21 19.26 -19.37
C ASP A 243 13.44 18.18 -20.14
N LEU A 244 12.19 17.93 -19.73
CA LEU A 244 11.31 16.93 -20.36
C LEU A 244 10.35 17.56 -21.38
N LYS A 245 10.32 18.90 -21.50
CA LYS A 245 9.33 19.66 -22.29
C LYS A 245 7.90 19.17 -21.97
N MET A 246 7.59 19.05 -20.71
CA MET A 246 6.34 18.50 -20.20
C MET A 246 5.62 19.52 -19.34
N LEU A 247 4.35 19.77 -19.63
CA LEU A 247 3.44 20.52 -18.79
C LEU A 247 2.70 19.56 -17.85
N VAL A 248 2.70 19.84 -16.55
CA VAL A 248 2.03 19.04 -15.54
C VAL A 248 1.00 19.87 -14.80
N HIS A 249 -0.22 19.38 -14.75
CA HIS A 249 -1.29 19.89 -13.88
C HIS A 249 -1.50 18.86 -12.77
N ARG A 250 -1.30 19.25 -11.51
CA ARG A 250 -1.45 18.35 -10.37
C ARG A 250 -2.53 18.86 -9.43
N ASN A 251 -3.39 17.96 -8.99
CA ASN A 251 -4.42 18.23 -8.00
C ASN A 251 -3.84 18.06 -6.58
N GLU A 252 -3.55 19.16 -5.89
CA GLU A 252 -3.04 19.13 -4.52
C GLU A 252 -4.07 18.58 -3.51
N ALA A 253 -5.38 18.65 -3.81
CA ALA A 253 -6.40 18.06 -2.94
C ALA A 253 -6.24 16.53 -2.83
N ALA A 254 -5.73 15.87 -3.89
CA ALA A 254 -5.45 14.43 -3.88
C ALA A 254 -4.37 14.03 -2.87
N ASN A 255 -3.52 14.97 -2.42
CA ASN A 255 -2.50 14.71 -1.41
C ASN A 255 -3.08 14.16 -0.10
N SER A 256 -4.31 14.52 0.23
CA SER A 256 -4.99 14.04 1.44
C SER A 256 -5.19 12.52 1.46
N LEU A 257 -5.25 11.87 0.28
CA LEU A 257 -5.51 10.45 0.10
C LEU A 257 -4.25 9.62 -0.17
N VAL A 258 -3.06 10.24 -0.20
CA VAL A 258 -1.80 9.51 -0.41
C VAL A 258 -1.65 8.37 0.60
N GLY A 259 -1.38 7.16 0.08
CA GLY A 259 -1.21 5.96 0.90
C GLY A 259 -2.50 5.41 1.53
N HIS A 260 -3.67 5.90 1.13
CA HIS A 260 -4.94 5.35 1.61
C HIS A 260 -5.26 4.03 0.90
N GLU A 261 -5.57 2.97 1.65
CA GLU A 261 -5.79 1.62 1.15
C GLU A 261 -6.92 1.50 0.09
N ASN A 262 -7.91 2.40 0.14
CA ASN A 262 -9.00 2.43 -0.83
C ASN A 262 -8.64 3.14 -2.14
N TYR A 263 -7.38 3.58 -2.34
CA TYR A 263 -6.94 4.29 -3.54
C TYR A 263 -5.56 3.80 -3.99
N CYS A 264 -5.39 2.46 -4.04
CA CYS A 264 -4.09 1.80 -4.26
C CYS A 264 -3.74 1.56 -5.73
N TYR A 265 -4.60 1.90 -6.67
CA TYR A 265 -4.32 1.65 -8.08
C TYR A 265 -4.20 2.95 -8.85
N ALA A 266 -3.09 3.13 -9.57
CA ALA A 266 -2.88 4.21 -10.50
C ALA A 266 -3.51 3.85 -11.85
N LEU A 267 -4.55 4.57 -12.23
CA LEU A 267 -5.25 4.45 -13.52
C LEU A 267 -4.80 5.58 -14.43
N ASN A 268 -4.18 5.23 -15.55
CA ASN A 268 -3.73 6.16 -16.59
C ASN A 268 -4.63 6.04 -17.81
N VAL A 269 -5.10 7.18 -18.30
CA VAL A 269 -5.77 7.32 -19.59
C VAL A 269 -4.90 8.20 -20.48
N ILE A 270 -4.32 7.60 -21.52
CA ILE A 270 -3.33 8.21 -22.38
C ILE A 270 -3.97 8.45 -23.76
N VAL A 271 -3.90 9.68 -24.25
CA VAL A 271 -4.54 10.08 -25.50
C VAL A 271 -3.57 10.88 -26.36
N ASP A 272 -3.49 10.53 -27.64
CA ASP A 272 -2.78 11.32 -28.65
C ASP A 272 -3.61 12.55 -29.04
N ILE A 273 -2.98 13.75 -29.05
CA ILE A 273 -3.60 15.02 -29.42
C ILE A 273 -2.93 15.55 -30.69
N ASP A 274 -3.64 15.54 -31.80
CA ASP A 274 -3.17 15.96 -33.10
C ASP A 274 -3.82 17.25 -33.61
N SER A 275 -4.93 17.67 -32.99
CA SER A 275 -5.70 18.84 -33.39
C SER A 275 -6.36 19.54 -32.20
N LYS A 276 -6.97 20.72 -32.44
CA LYS A 276 -7.76 21.42 -31.41
C LYS A 276 -9.09 20.70 -31.13
N GLU A 277 -9.66 20.09 -32.14
CA GLU A 277 -10.88 19.30 -32.05
C GLU A 277 -10.65 18.07 -31.17
N THR A 278 -9.53 17.36 -31.38
CA THR A 278 -9.09 16.25 -30.52
C THR A 278 -8.94 16.70 -29.07
N LEU A 279 -8.31 17.87 -28.84
CA LEU A 279 -8.15 18.40 -27.48
C LEU A 279 -9.49 18.68 -26.79
N SER A 280 -10.49 19.22 -27.52
CA SER A 280 -11.83 19.45 -26.96
C SER A 280 -12.49 18.14 -26.52
N SER A 281 -12.44 17.11 -27.37
CA SER A 281 -12.98 15.79 -27.07
C SER A 281 -12.28 15.10 -25.90
N VAL A 282 -10.98 15.37 -25.70
CA VAL A 282 -10.21 14.85 -24.55
C VAL A 282 -10.66 15.50 -23.25
N TYR A 283 -10.98 16.80 -23.24
CA TYR A 283 -11.57 17.44 -22.04
C TYR A 283 -12.95 16.88 -21.69
N GLU A 284 -13.80 16.65 -22.71
CA GLU A 284 -15.11 16.02 -22.49
C GLU A 284 -14.97 14.59 -21.92
N LEU A 285 -14.00 13.81 -22.42
CA LEU A 285 -13.67 12.48 -21.91
C LEU A 285 -13.20 12.54 -20.45
N GLU A 286 -12.29 13.48 -20.14
CA GLU A 286 -11.78 13.69 -18.78
C GLU A 286 -12.90 14.00 -17.80
N ASP A 287 -13.81 14.93 -18.18
CA ASP A 287 -14.95 15.30 -17.35
C ASP A 287 -15.91 14.12 -17.13
N ALA A 288 -16.18 13.32 -18.18
CA ALA A 288 -17.03 12.14 -18.07
C ALA A 288 -16.43 11.07 -17.12
N ILE A 289 -15.12 10.82 -17.20
CA ILE A 289 -14.41 9.90 -16.29
C ILE A 289 -14.43 10.44 -14.87
N ASN A 290 -14.14 11.74 -14.68
CA ASN A 290 -14.17 12.38 -13.37
C ASN A 290 -15.54 12.25 -12.70
N LEU A 291 -16.61 12.54 -13.42
CA LEU A 291 -17.96 12.45 -12.92
C LEU A 291 -18.29 11.00 -12.49
N ALA A 292 -17.93 10.04 -13.31
CA ALA A 292 -18.24 8.63 -13.06
C ALA A 292 -17.45 8.03 -11.88
N LEU A 293 -16.16 8.41 -11.73
CA LEU A 293 -15.31 7.91 -10.64
C LEU A 293 -15.61 8.60 -9.31
N ARG A 294 -16.04 9.88 -9.33
CA ARG A 294 -16.41 10.62 -8.11
C ARG A 294 -17.78 10.24 -7.55
N ALA A 295 -18.72 9.82 -8.39
CA ALA A 295 -20.13 9.59 -7.99
C ALA A 295 -20.24 8.61 -6.81
N ASP A 296 -19.34 7.63 -6.69
CA ASP A 296 -19.34 6.61 -5.64
C ASP A 296 -18.00 6.54 -4.89
N GLU A 297 -17.24 7.64 -4.86
CA GLU A 297 -15.89 7.71 -4.25
C GLU A 297 -14.93 6.62 -4.76
N ARG A 298 -15.11 6.17 -6.02
CA ARG A 298 -14.33 5.08 -6.61
C ARG A 298 -12.91 5.50 -6.99
N GLY A 299 -12.70 6.81 -7.20
CA GLY A 299 -11.40 7.33 -7.61
C GLY A 299 -11.30 8.84 -7.55
N ILE A 300 -10.09 9.33 -7.53
CA ILE A 300 -9.75 10.75 -7.55
C ILE A 300 -8.82 11.06 -8.71
N HIS A 301 -9.10 12.14 -9.42
CA HIS A 301 -8.21 12.69 -10.45
C HIS A 301 -7.02 13.38 -9.78
N CYS A 302 -5.84 12.88 -10.06
CA CYS A 302 -4.62 13.28 -9.36
C CYS A 302 -3.76 14.22 -10.20
N GLN A 303 -3.64 13.94 -11.50
CA GLN A 303 -2.68 14.66 -12.33
C GLN A 303 -3.00 14.54 -13.81
N ASN A 304 -2.66 15.58 -14.57
CA ASN A 304 -2.53 15.53 -16.02
C ASN A 304 -1.10 15.90 -16.40
N SER A 305 -0.55 15.23 -17.40
CA SER A 305 0.70 15.64 -18.04
C SER A 305 0.54 15.71 -19.56
N PHE A 306 1.20 16.69 -20.16
CA PHE A 306 1.19 16.88 -21.60
C PHE A 306 2.62 17.04 -22.13
N SER A 307 3.02 16.19 -23.06
CA SER A 307 4.32 16.24 -23.73
C SER A 307 4.23 15.63 -25.11
N GLN A 308 4.86 16.25 -26.11
CA GLN A 308 5.00 15.71 -27.48
C GLN A 308 3.66 15.29 -28.14
N GLY A 309 2.59 16.04 -27.91
CA GLY A 309 1.27 15.72 -28.45
C GLY A 309 0.53 14.59 -27.73
N VAL A 310 1.03 14.12 -26.58
CA VAL A 310 0.40 13.09 -25.78
C VAL A 310 -0.08 13.69 -24.46
N ARG A 311 -1.35 13.47 -24.11
CA ARG A 311 -1.90 13.76 -22.79
C ARG A 311 -2.05 12.48 -21.99
N ASN A 312 -1.47 12.45 -20.80
CA ASN A 312 -1.69 11.39 -19.82
C ASN A 312 -2.48 11.96 -18.64
N MET A 313 -3.59 11.34 -18.31
CA MET A 313 -4.49 11.68 -17.21
C MET A 313 -4.40 10.56 -16.17
N LEU A 314 -4.07 10.90 -14.92
CA LEU A 314 -3.85 9.97 -13.82
C LEU A 314 -4.96 10.08 -12.77
N TRP A 315 -5.60 8.98 -12.49
CA TRP A 315 -6.49 8.79 -11.32
C TRP A 315 -5.90 7.78 -10.36
N HIS A 316 -6.17 7.94 -9.08
CA HIS A 316 -6.04 6.85 -8.11
C HIS A 316 -7.42 6.27 -7.80
N VAL A 317 -7.54 4.93 -7.86
CA VAL A 317 -8.81 4.21 -7.73
C VAL A 317 -8.69 3.06 -6.73
N GLY A 318 -9.83 2.66 -6.14
CA GLY A 318 -9.86 1.62 -5.11
C GLY A 318 -9.95 0.20 -5.66
N ASN A 319 -10.61 0.02 -6.80
CA ASN A 319 -10.80 -1.29 -7.41
C ASN A 319 -10.45 -1.23 -8.90
N LYS A 320 -9.41 -1.94 -9.27
CA LYS A 320 -8.88 -1.96 -10.64
C LYS A 320 -9.89 -2.47 -11.65
N HIS A 321 -10.56 -3.60 -11.36
CA HIS A 321 -11.47 -4.24 -12.31
C HIS A 321 -12.66 -3.32 -12.63
N SER A 322 -13.35 -2.84 -11.60
CA SER A 322 -14.51 -1.96 -11.78
C SER A 322 -14.14 -0.62 -12.44
N ALA A 323 -12.97 -0.06 -12.11
CA ALA A 323 -12.48 1.18 -12.70
C ALA A 323 -12.14 0.99 -14.18
N LEU A 324 -11.41 -0.07 -14.55
CA LEU A 324 -11.10 -0.39 -15.95
C LEU A 324 -12.38 -0.61 -16.77
N GLN A 325 -13.34 -1.38 -16.25
CA GLN A 325 -14.60 -1.63 -16.93
C GLN A 325 -15.39 -0.32 -17.17
N LEU A 326 -15.51 0.51 -16.14
CA LEU A 326 -16.19 1.80 -16.21
C LEU A 326 -15.53 2.73 -17.23
N VAL A 327 -14.20 2.91 -17.14
CA VAL A 327 -13.47 3.81 -18.03
C VAL A 327 -13.48 3.29 -19.46
N GLN A 328 -13.40 1.98 -19.69
CA GLN A 328 -13.53 1.39 -21.02
C GLN A 328 -14.91 1.64 -21.63
N GLN A 329 -15.99 1.54 -20.84
CA GLN A 329 -17.35 1.87 -21.32
C GLN A 329 -17.47 3.34 -21.72
N ILE A 330 -16.85 4.26 -20.98
CA ILE A 330 -16.86 5.69 -21.29
C ILE A 330 -16.04 5.95 -22.56
N THR A 331 -14.79 5.44 -22.63
CA THR A 331 -13.89 5.68 -23.77
C THR A 331 -14.44 5.15 -25.09
N ASN A 332 -15.22 4.07 -25.07
CA ASN A 332 -15.90 3.54 -26.26
C ASN A 332 -16.89 4.51 -26.90
N GLN A 333 -17.33 5.54 -26.17
CA GLN A 333 -18.22 6.60 -26.70
C GLN A 333 -17.43 7.66 -27.48
N TYR A 334 -16.10 7.71 -27.30
CA TYR A 334 -15.19 8.66 -27.93
C TYR A 334 -14.33 7.95 -29.00
N ASN A 335 -14.99 7.31 -29.95
CA ASN A 335 -14.37 6.42 -30.95
C ASN A 335 -13.41 7.13 -31.92
N THR A 336 -13.40 8.46 -31.95
CA THR A 336 -12.46 9.27 -32.74
C THR A 336 -11.12 9.48 -32.04
N LEU A 337 -11.01 9.18 -30.74
CA LEU A 337 -9.80 9.32 -29.96
C LEU A 337 -9.00 8.01 -29.96
N SER A 338 -7.69 8.11 -30.09
CA SER A 338 -6.75 7.02 -29.80
C SER A 338 -6.48 6.99 -28.31
N VAL A 339 -7.18 6.10 -27.59
CA VAL A 339 -7.11 6.02 -26.14
C VAL A 339 -6.42 4.72 -25.70
N LYS A 340 -5.40 4.83 -24.87
CA LYS A 340 -4.77 3.72 -24.16
C LYS A 340 -5.10 3.84 -22.66
N ILE A 341 -5.52 2.73 -22.05
CA ILE A 341 -5.84 2.67 -20.62
C ILE A 341 -4.87 1.70 -19.94
N GLU A 342 -4.24 2.15 -18.87
CA GLU A 342 -3.36 1.34 -18.04
C GLU A 342 -3.78 1.49 -16.58
N CYS A 343 -3.74 0.39 -15.82
CA CYS A 343 -4.03 0.43 -14.40
C CYS A 343 -3.07 -0.51 -13.66
N GLU A 344 -2.31 0.04 -12.73
CA GLU A 344 -1.31 -0.71 -11.96
C GLU A 344 -1.47 -0.49 -10.47
N PHE A 345 -1.01 -1.45 -9.68
CA PHE A 345 -0.98 -1.34 -8.22
C PHE A 345 0.12 -0.36 -7.79
N ASP A 346 -0.28 0.76 -7.22
CA ASP A 346 0.59 1.84 -6.74
C ASP A 346 0.15 2.35 -5.35
N PRO A 347 0.23 1.53 -4.30
CA PRO A 347 -0.16 1.94 -2.94
C PRO A 347 0.73 3.05 -2.37
N PHE A 348 1.90 3.26 -2.97
CA PHE A 348 2.85 4.32 -2.61
C PHE A 348 2.56 5.65 -3.28
N TRP A 349 1.63 5.72 -4.22
CA TRP A 349 1.32 6.90 -5.03
C TRP A 349 2.54 7.47 -5.77
N ARG A 350 3.44 6.61 -6.22
CA ARG A 350 4.72 7.02 -6.87
C ARG A 350 4.51 7.88 -8.09
N GLN A 351 3.48 7.58 -8.89
CA GLN A 351 3.21 8.36 -10.08
C GLN A 351 2.77 9.79 -9.72
N TYR A 352 1.94 9.96 -8.71
CA TYR A 352 1.51 11.25 -8.21
C TYR A 352 2.63 12.02 -7.51
N LEU A 353 3.44 11.33 -6.68
CA LEU A 353 4.52 11.95 -5.92
C LEU A 353 5.79 12.20 -6.76
N ARG A 354 5.90 11.61 -7.94
CA ARG A 354 7.09 11.66 -8.81
C ARG A 354 7.64 13.07 -9.04
N TRP A 355 6.78 14.08 -9.12
CA TRP A 355 7.17 15.43 -9.49
C TRP A 355 7.18 16.42 -8.30
N VAL A 356 7.01 15.93 -7.08
CA VAL A 356 7.03 16.76 -5.88
C VAL A 356 8.38 17.43 -5.67
N GLU A 357 9.46 16.75 -5.98
CA GLU A 357 10.83 17.23 -5.80
C GLU A 357 11.20 18.34 -6.80
N CYS A 358 10.58 18.36 -7.98
CA CYS A 358 10.89 19.34 -9.02
C CYS A 358 10.44 20.76 -8.69
N HIS A 359 9.63 20.94 -7.63
CA HIS A 359 9.11 22.24 -7.21
C HIS A 359 9.87 22.89 -6.06
N GLN A 360 10.76 22.16 -5.38
CA GLN A 360 11.51 22.67 -4.22
C GLN A 360 12.94 23.10 -4.57
N ALA A 361 13.32 23.09 -5.85
CA ALA A 361 14.63 23.52 -6.35
C ALA A 361 14.65 24.99 -6.83
#